data_74c6ec0fa445235edf2bdd8c07fa2255
#
_entry.id   74c6ec0fa445235edf2bdd8c07fa2255
#
_cell.length_a   1.000
_cell.length_b   1.000
_cell.length_c   1.000
_cell.angle_alpha   90.00
_cell.angle_beta   90.00
_cell.angle_gamma   90.00
#
_symmetry.space_group_name_H-M   'P 1'
#
loop_
_entity.id
_entity.type
_entity.pdbx_description
1 polymer ?
#
loop_
_entity_poly.entity_id
_entity_poly.type
_entity_poly.pdbx_seq_one_letter_code
_entity_poly.pdbx_strand_id
1 'polypeptide(L)'
;MSNYVIPQPAQPSRPVQGTDARFPVRRVYCIGRNYADHSIEMGHDPDKEPPFFFQKNGGNVDSSGEFPYPPFTNEVHFEVEMIVALKSGGANISEADAMQHVFGY
;
A
#
# COMPACT_ATOMS: atom_id res chain seq x y z
N MET A 1 -18.76 22.08 8.68
CA MET A 1 -19.98 21.45 9.15
C MET A 1 -20.27 20.21 8.31
N SER A 2 -20.58 19.11 8.97
CA SER A 2 -20.82 17.85 8.28
C SER A 2 -22.29 17.68 7.96
N ASN A 3 -22.61 17.21 6.75
CA ASN A 3 -23.97 16.83 6.34
C ASN A 3 -24.17 15.31 6.38
N TYR A 4 -23.33 14.60 7.10
CA TYR A 4 -23.41 13.14 7.20
C TYR A 4 -24.26 12.72 8.38
N VAL A 5 -25.00 11.62 8.22
CA VAL A 5 -25.90 11.10 9.27
C VAL A 5 -25.14 10.49 10.46
N ILE A 6 -23.87 10.19 10.28
CA ILE A 6 -22.94 9.78 11.35
C ILE A 6 -21.68 10.63 11.23
N PRO A 7 -20.84 10.70 12.27
CA PRO A 7 -19.60 11.44 12.18
C PRO A 7 -18.72 10.94 11.03
N GLN A 8 -18.16 11.87 10.26
CA GLN A 8 -17.26 11.53 9.16
C GLN A 8 -15.99 10.90 9.71
N PRO A 9 -15.53 9.75 9.15
CA PRO A 9 -14.25 9.16 9.55
C PRO A 9 -13.09 10.12 9.28
N ALA A 10 -12.06 10.05 10.13
CA ALA A 10 -10.84 10.81 9.90
C ALA A 10 -10.15 10.35 8.60
N GLN A 11 -9.56 11.31 7.89
CA GLN A 11 -8.77 11.02 6.68
C GLN A 11 -7.45 10.36 7.09
N PRO A 12 -7.20 9.10 6.70
CA PRO A 12 -5.89 8.50 6.89
C PRO A 12 -4.82 9.27 6.12
N SER A 13 -3.68 9.48 6.73
CA SER A 13 -2.59 10.23 6.09
C SER A 13 -1.23 9.78 6.60
N ARG A 14 -0.19 10.13 5.85
CA ARG A 14 1.20 9.86 6.21
C ARG A 14 1.99 11.15 6.22
N PRO A 15 2.98 11.26 7.10
CA PRO A 15 3.88 12.42 7.06
C PRO A 15 4.71 12.41 5.79
N VAL A 16 5.09 13.59 5.34
CA VAL A 16 5.96 13.79 4.18
C VAL A 16 7.23 14.51 4.64
N GLN A 17 8.39 13.97 4.29
CA GLN A 17 9.65 14.57 4.66
C GLN A 17 9.79 15.95 4.02
N GLY A 18 10.22 16.94 4.82
CA GLY A 18 10.48 18.29 4.35
C GLY A 18 9.27 19.23 4.33
N THR A 19 8.12 18.80 4.81
CA THR A 19 6.90 19.62 4.88
C THR A 19 6.02 19.21 6.05
N ASP A 20 5.20 20.14 6.52
CA ASP A 20 4.15 19.85 7.49
C ASP A 20 2.86 19.32 6.82
N ALA A 21 2.76 19.44 5.50
CA ALA A 21 1.65 18.87 4.75
C ALA A 21 1.75 17.35 4.76
N ARG A 22 0.59 16.69 4.72
CA ARG A 22 0.51 15.24 4.83
C ARG A 22 0.00 14.64 3.53
N PHE A 23 0.43 13.42 3.25
CA PHE A 23 -0.06 12.68 2.10
C PHE A 23 -1.37 11.95 2.48
N PRO A 24 -2.50 12.29 1.85
CA PRO A 24 -3.77 11.61 2.15
C PRO A 24 -3.77 10.21 1.54
N VAL A 25 -4.10 9.21 2.36
CA VAL A 25 -4.18 7.82 1.91
C VAL A 25 -5.62 7.51 1.55
N ARG A 26 -5.86 7.08 0.34
CA ARG A 26 -7.18 6.66 -0.11
C ARG A 26 -7.27 5.15 -0.26
N ARG A 27 -6.54 4.61 -1.22
CA ARG A 27 -6.50 3.18 -1.51
C ARG A 27 -5.09 2.66 -1.36
N VAL A 28 -4.98 1.44 -0.89
CA VAL A 28 -3.70 0.75 -0.78
C VAL A 28 -3.79 -0.51 -1.63
N TYR A 29 -3.04 -0.53 -2.72
CA TYR A 29 -2.91 -1.70 -3.56
C TYR A 29 -1.63 -2.43 -3.21
N CYS A 30 -1.75 -3.72 -2.98
CA CYS A 30 -0.61 -4.58 -2.67
C CYS A 30 -0.32 -5.46 -3.88
N ILE A 31 0.95 -5.74 -4.09
CA ILE A 31 1.40 -6.55 -5.21
C ILE A 31 2.05 -7.81 -4.64
N GLY A 32 1.40 -8.95 -4.88
CA GLY A 32 1.95 -10.24 -4.49
C GLY A 32 2.82 -10.83 -5.58
N ARG A 33 3.82 -11.63 -5.19
CA ARG A 33 4.73 -12.32 -6.10
C ARG A 33 5.56 -11.37 -6.97
N ASN A 34 5.82 -10.16 -6.47
CA ASN A 34 6.59 -9.16 -7.19
C ASN A 34 8.11 -9.32 -7.02
N TYR A 35 8.52 -9.98 -5.96
CA TYR A 35 9.93 -10.23 -5.67
C TYR A 35 10.26 -11.68 -5.99
N ALA A 36 11.20 -11.92 -6.90
CA ALA A 36 11.53 -13.25 -7.41
C ALA A 36 11.94 -14.22 -6.30
N ASP A 37 12.79 -13.79 -5.38
CA ASP A 37 13.25 -14.63 -4.28
C ASP A 37 12.10 -15.08 -3.37
N HIS A 38 11.18 -14.17 -3.08
CA HIS A 38 9.99 -14.50 -2.28
C HIS A 38 9.09 -15.50 -3.01
N SER A 39 8.90 -15.34 -4.31
CA SER A 39 8.12 -16.28 -5.11
C SER A 39 8.71 -17.69 -5.06
N ILE A 40 10.02 -17.80 -5.15
CA ILE A 40 10.73 -19.09 -5.07
C ILE A 40 10.53 -19.71 -3.69
N GLU A 41 10.66 -18.94 -2.61
CA GLU A 41 10.46 -19.41 -1.23
C GLU A 41 9.06 -19.95 -1.00
N MET A 42 8.06 -19.37 -1.67
CA MET A 42 6.67 -19.80 -1.59
C MET A 42 6.34 -20.95 -2.53
N GLY A 43 7.30 -21.47 -3.28
CA GLY A 43 7.10 -22.57 -4.22
C GLY A 43 6.53 -22.15 -5.56
N HIS A 44 6.61 -20.87 -5.91
CA HIS A 44 6.14 -20.33 -7.19
C HIS A 44 7.29 -20.11 -8.14
N ASP A 45 6.97 -20.08 -9.44
CA ASP A 45 7.93 -19.78 -10.49
C ASP A 45 7.72 -18.32 -10.96
N PRO A 46 8.64 -17.38 -10.66
CA PRO A 46 8.45 -15.98 -11.01
C PRO A 46 8.43 -15.74 -12.53
N ASP A 47 8.97 -16.66 -13.34
CA ASP A 47 8.94 -16.55 -14.78
C ASP A 47 7.62 -16.99 -15.40
N LYS A 48 6.84 -17.82 -14.68
CA LYS A 48 5.57 -18.38 -15.16
C LYS A 48 4.34 -17.77 -14.49
N GLU A 49 4.50 -17.25 -13.27
CA GLU A 49 3.40 -16.72 -12.48
C GLU A 49 3.53 -15.20 -12.36
N PRO A 50 2.64 -14.44 -13.02
CA PRO A 50 2.69 -12.99 -12.92
C PRO A 50 2.36 -12.51 -11.50
N PRO A 51 2.77 -11.30 -11.13
CA PRO A 51 2.31 -10.67 -9.89
C PRO A 51 0.79 -10.58 -9.87
N PHE A 52 0.21 -10.62 -8.69
CA PHE A 52 -1.22 -10.38 -8.50
C PHE A 52 -1.43 -9.20 -7.57
N PHE A 53 -2.64 -8.64 -7.63
CA PHE A 53 -3.00 -7.45 -6.88
C PHE A 53 -4.07 -7.78 -5.85
N PHE A 54 -3.97 -7.16 -4.68
CA PHE A 54 -5.01 -7.15 -3.68
C PHE A 54 -5.05 -5.79 -2.99
N GLN A 55 -6.07 -5.54 -2.21
CA GLN A 55 -6.34 -4.22 -1.67
C GLN A 55 -6.42 -4.27 -0.15
N LYS A 56 -5.91 -3.23 0.50
CA LYS A 56 -6.09 -3.00 1.93
C LYS A 56 -6.74 -1.65 2.15
N ASN A 57 -7.36 -1.47 3.32
CA ASN A 57 -7.95 -0.19 3.69
C ASN A 57 -6.87 0.82 4.08
N GLY A 58 -7.03 2.06 3.64
CA GLY A 58 -6.11 3.13 4.03
C GLY A 58 -6.01 3.33 5.54
N GLY A 59 -7.11 3.06 6.28
CA GLY A 59 -7.12 3.15 7.72
C GLY A 59 -6.24 2.12 8.44
N ASN A 60 -5.79 1.09 7.74
CA ASN A 60 -4.89 0.09 8.30
C ASN A 60 -3.42 0.47 8.21
N VAL A 61 -3.11 1.61 7.61
CA VAL A 61 -1.73 2.11 7.56
C VAL A 61 -1.39 2.71 8.91
N ASP A 62 -0.44 2.12 9.60
CA ASP A 62 -0.07 2.46 10.96
C ASP A 62 1.34 3.05 11.01
N SER A 63 1.47 4.20 11.65
CA SER A 63 2.73 4.92 11.83
C SER A 63 3.29 4.81 13.25
N SER A 64 2.62 4.07 14.14
CA SER A 64 2.99 4.03 15.56
C SER A 64 4.33 3.35 15.82
N GLY A 65 4.77 2.50 14.89
CA GLY A 65 5.96 1.69 15.09
C GLY A 65 5.71 0.41 15.87
N GLU A 66 4.46 0.15 16.25
CA GLU A 66 4.06 -1.04 16.98
C GLU A 66 2.97 -1.79 16.23
N PHE A 67 3.12 -3.08 16.11
CA PHE A 67 2.13 -3.96 15.50
C PHE A 67 1.65 -4.97 16.53
N PRO A 68 0.38 -4.88 16.97
CA PRO A 68 -0.15 -5.85 17.93
C PRO A 68 -0.23 -7.23 17.30
N TYR A 69 0.29 -8.22 17.99
CA TYR A 69 0.26 -9.58 17.49
C TYR A 69 -1.19 -10.09 17.44
N PRO A 70 -1.67 -10.61 16.28
CA PRO A 70 -3.04 -11.10 16.16
C PRO A 70 -3.33 -12.27 17.10
N PRO A 71 -4.53 -12.32 17.72
CA PRO A 71 -4.81 -13.32 18.76
C PRO A 71 -5.05 -14.74 18.24
N PHE A 72 -5.37 -14.92 16.98
CA PHE A 72 -5.81 -16.21 16.44
C PHE A 72 -4.82 -16.81 15.45
N THR A 73 -3.55 -16.47 15.56
CA THR A 73 -2.49 -17.05 14.71
C THR A 73 -1.22 -17.23 15.50
N ASN A 74 -0.46 -18.25 15.16
CA ASN A 74 0.88 -18.50 15.68
C ASN A 74 1.96 -18.21 14.64
N GLU A 75 1.57 -17.71 13.48
CA GLU A 75 2.46 -17.57 12.33
C GLU A 75 2.21 -16.22 11.65
N VAL A 76 2.92 -15.21 12.14
CA VAL A 76 2.90 -13.87 11.55
C VAL A 76 4.28 -13.58 10.99
N HIS A 77 4.31 -13.21 9.72
CA HIS A 77 5.53 -12.84 9.01
C HIS A 77 5.51 -11.36 8.67
N PHE A 78 6.64 -10.70 8.82
CA PHE A 78 6.81 -9.36 8.28
C PHE A 78 7.46 -9.42 6.91
N GLU A 79 7.20 -8.41 6.10
CA GLU A 79 7.83 -8.23 4.79
C GLU A 79 8.31 -6.79 4.65
N VAL A 80 9.46 -6.61 4.05
CA VAL A 80 9.97 -5.28 3.73
C VAL A 80 9.75 -5.04 2.25
N GLU A 81 8.95 -4.02 1.95
CA GLU A 81 8.58 -3.70 0.58
C GLU A 81 8.71 -2.21 0.32
N MET A 82 9.02 -1.87 -0.93
CA MET A 82 9.02 -0.48 -1.35
C MET A 82 7.58 -0.02 -1.57
N ILE A 83 7.22 1.07 -0.91
CA ILE A 83 5.90 1.68 -1.07
C ILE A 83 6.02 2.84 -2.06
N VAL A 84 5.14 2.85 -3.04
CA VAL A 84 5.06 3.92 -4.04
C VAL A 84 3.81 4.73 -3.79
N ALA A 85 3.98 6.04 -3.56
CA ALA A 85 2.86 6.96 -3.38
C ALA A 85 2.50 7.58 -4.73
N LEU A 86 1.24 7.45 -5.12
CA LEU A 86 0.75 7.97 -6.39
C LEU A 86 -0.01 9.28 -6.18
N LYS A 87 0.30 10.29 -6.97
CA LYS A 87 -0.37 11.60 -6.91
C LYS A 87 -1.54 11.72 -7.87
N SER A 88 -1.65 10.82 -8.82
CA SER A 88 -2.72 10.82 -9.84
C SER A 88 -2.95 9.42 -10.34
N GLY A 89 -4.12 9.19 -10.90
CA GLY A 89 -4.52 7.90 -11.45
C GLY A 89 -4.81 7.99 -12.95
N GLY A 90 -5.44 6.96 -13.45
CA GLY A 90 -5.83 6.88 -14.85
C GLY A 90 -6.13 5.45 -15.25
N ALA A 91 -6.37 5.26 -16.53
CA ALA A 91 -6.60 3.96 -17.12
C ALA A 91 -5.78 3.83 -18.39
N ASN A 92 -5.34 2.61 -18.68
CA ASN A 92 -4.54 2.31 -19.87
C ASN A 92 -3.27 3.17 -19.98
N ILE A 93 -2.65 3.43 -18.83
CA ILE A 93 -1.42 4.22 -18.75
C ILE A 93 -0.29 3.40 -19.34
N SER A 94 0.43 3.99 -20.29
CA SER A 94 1.62 3.34 -20.87
C SER A 94 2.74 3.24 -19.82
N GLU A 95 3.60 2.27 -19.99
CA GLU A 95 4.78 2.11 -19.13
C GLU A 95 5.66 3.37 -19.16
N ALA A 96 5.79 4.00 -20.33
CA ALA A 96 6.57 5.23 -20.49
C ALA A 96 5.99 6.41 -19.67
N ASP A 97 4.68 6.45 -19.48
CA ASP A 97 4.00 7.53 -18.77
C ASP A 97 3.76 7.24 -17.28
N ALA A 98 4.00 6.01 -16.83
CA ALA A 98 3.64 5.58 -15.49
C ALA A 98 4.33 6.42 -14.40
N MET A 99 5.59 6.78 -14.58
CA MET A 99 6.36 7.54 -13.59
C MET A 99 5.84 8.96 -13.38
N GLN A 100 5.08 9.50 -14.31
CA GLN A 100 4.48 10.83 -14.16
C GLN A 100 3.38 10.86 -13.08
N HIS A 101 2.87 9.70 -12.69
CA HIS A 101 1.85 9.55 -11.66
C HIS A 101 2.41 9.34 -10.26
N VAL A 102 3.72 9.20 -10.12
CA VAL A 102 4.39 8.93 -8.85
C VAL A 102 4.65 10.23 -8.11
N PHE A 103 4.19 10.31 -6.85
CA PHE A 103 4.55 11.38 -5.93
C PHE A 103 5.93 11.12 -5.29
N GLY A 104 6.16 9.89 -4.84
CA GLY A 104 7.39 9.52 -4.15
C GLY A 104 7.31 8.12 -3.53
N TYR A 105 8.22 7.90 -2.61
CA TYR A 105 8.42 6.59 -1.99
C TYR A 105 8.45 6.70 -0.47
#